data_9789404981f277ba67b9e7bf9b1d74f0
#
_entry.id   9789404981f277ba67b9e7bf9b1d74f0
#
_cell.length_a   1.000
_cell.length_b   1.000
_cell.length_c   1.000
_cell.angle_alpha   90.00
_cell.angle_beta   90.00
_cell.angle_gamma   90.00
#
_symmetry.space_group_name_H-M   'P 1'
#
loop_
_entity.id
_entity.type
_entity.pdbx_description
1 polymer ?
#
loop_
_entity_poly.entity_id
_entity_poly.type
_entity_poly.pdbx_seq_one_letter_code
_entity_poly.pdbx_strand_id
1 'polypeptide(L)' 'MNGRLKKIDMKARLNQMKAGLASESWYPEWDDRQRGAAQRILNNALEVLDEYDY' A
#
# COMPACT_ATOMS: atom_id res chain seq x y z
N MET A 1 21.09 12.82 -3.04
CA MET A 1 19.79 12.70 -3.04
C MET A 1 19.26 12.71 -1.71
N ASN A 2 18.24 12.98 -1.50
CA ASN A 2 17.81 13.19 -0.31
C ASN A 2 16.96 12.16 0.12
N GLY A 3 16.63 11.22 -0.50
CA GLY A 3 15.89 10.12 -0.02
C GLY A 3 14.46 10.37 0.32
N ARG A 4 14.01 11.59 0.16
CA ARG A 4 12.64 11.86 0.50
C ARG A 4 11.74 11.54 -0.68
N LEU A 5 10.71 10.75 -0.46
CA LEU A 5 9.77 10.40 -1.51
C LEU A 5 8.69 11.46 -1.62
N LYS A 6 8.29 11.74 -2.85
CA LYS A 6 7.15 12.60 -3.07
C LYS A 6 5.87 11.82 -2.83
N LYS A 7 4.76 12.56 -2.66
CA LYS A 7 3.47 11.92 -2.41
C LYS A 7 3.11 10.93 -3.50
N ILE A 8 3.36 11.30 -4.76
CA ILE A 8 3.00 10.41 -5.87
C ILE A 8 3.83 9.14 -5.83
N ASP A 9 5.09 9.24 -5.41
CA ASP A 9 5.94 8.05 -5.30
C ASP A 9 5.47 7.15 -4.18
N MET A 10 5.06 7.73 -3.07
CA MET A 10 4.57 6.95 -1.95
C MET A 10 3.27 6.25 -2.30
N LYS A 11 2.38 6.94 -3.01
CA LYS A 11 1.14 6.31 -3.45
C LYS A 11 1.43 5.16 -4.40
N ALA A 12 2.40 5.32 -5.30
CA ALA A 12 2.75 4.25 -6.22
C ALA A 12 3.24 3.03 -5.46
N ARG A 13 4.07 3.23 -4.44
CA ARG A 13 4.58 2.11 -3.66
C ARG A 13 3.46 1.40 -2.91
N LEU A 14 2.55 2.15 -2.32
CA LEU A 14 1.43 1.54 -1.62
C LEU A 14 0.53 0.77 -2.58
N ASN A 15 0.32 1.30 -3.78
CA ASN A 15 -0.46 0.58 -4.77
C ASN A 15 0.24 -0.69 -5.22
N GLN A 16 1.57 -0.68 -5.30
CA GLN A 16 2.31 -1.90 -5.60
C GLN A 16 2.11 -2.96 -4.53
N MET A 17 2.08 -2.53 -3.27
CA MET A 17 1.83 -3.47 -2.19
C MET A 17 0.44 -4.08 -2.30
N LYS A 18 -0.56 -3.25 -2.62
CA LYS A 18 -1.91 -3.74 -2.79
C LYS A 18 -1.98 -4.75 -3.93
N ALA A 19 -1.31 -4.45 -5.04
CA ALA A 19 -1.30 -5.36 -6.18
C ALA A 19 -0.62 -6.68 -5.83
N GLY A 20 0.48 -6.61 -5.08
CA GLY A 20 1.18 -7.81 -4.66
C GLY A 20 0.32 -8.69 -3.77
N LEU A 21 -0.43 -8.08 -2.85
CA LEU A 21 -1.33 -8.84 -1.99
C LEU A 21 -2.48 -9.43 -2.78
N ALA A 22 -3.03 -8.66 -3.71
CA ALA A 22 -4.17 -9.14 -4.49
C ALA A 22 -3.79 -10.28 -5.41
N SER A 23 -2.57 -10.27 -5.95
CA SER A 23 -2.14 -11.32 -6.85
C SER A 23 -1.56 -12.52 -6.13
N GLU A 24 -1.50 -12.45 -4.78
CA GLU A 24 -0.93 -13.53 -3.97
C GLU A 24 0.55 -13.75 -4.22
N SER A 25 1.24 -12.77 -4.85
CA SER A 25 2.68 -12.89 -4.99
C SER A 25 3.40 -12.54 -3.71
N TRP A 26 2.76 -11.79 -2.78
CA TRP A 26 3.32 -11.48 -1.49
C TRP A 26 2.63 -12.33 -0.44
N TYR A 27 3.42 -12.93 0.43
CA TYR A 27 2.90 -13.67 1.57
C TYR A 27 1.83 -14.67 1.13
N PRO A 28 2.21 -15.60 0.26
CA PRO A 28 1.21 -16.56 -0.26
C PRO A 28 0.60 -17.43 0.81
N GLU A 29 1.25 -17.52 1.98
CA GLU A 29 0.71 -18.33 3.07
C GLU A 29 -0.41 -17.63 3.81
N TRP A 30 -0.66 -16.33 3.54
CA TRP A 30 -1.74 -15.62 4.21
C TRP A 30 -3.09 -16.03 3.62
N ASP A 31 -4.10 -16.12 4.48
CA ASP A 31 -5.43 -16.44 4.00
C ASP A 31 -6.17 -15.15 3.61
N ASP A 32 -7.41 -15.34 3.15
CA ASP A 32 -8.19 -14.19 2.64
C ASP A 32 -8.47 -13.16 3.72
N ARG A 33 -8.65 -13.61 4.96
CA ARG A 33 -8.90 -12.68 6.05
C ARG A 33 -7.69 -11.79 6.29
N GLN A 34 -6.50 -12.39 6.30
CA GLN A 34 -5.27 -11.63 6.51
C GLN A 34 -5.04 -10.66 5.37
N ARG A 35 -5.28 -11.11 4.13
CA ARG A 35 -5.11 -10.25 2.98
C ARG A 35 -6.10 -9.10 3.02
N GLY A 36 -7.33 -9.37 3.41
CA GLY A 36 -8.34 -8.32 3.52
C GLY A 36 -7.97 -7.27 4.55
N ALA A 37 -7.45 -7.71 5.70
CA ALA A 37 -7.03 -6.76 6.72
C ALA A 37 -5.86 -5.90 6.23
N ALA A 38 -4.90 -6.51 5.55
CA ALA A 38 -3.77 -5.76 5.01
C ALA A 38 -4.22 -4.75 3.95
N GLN A 39 -5.14 -5.15 3.09
CA GLN A 39 -5.68 -4.24 2.08
C GLN A 39 -6.36 -3.04 2.73
N ARG A 40 -7.11 -3.29 3.80
CA ARG A 40 -7.80 -2.21 4.50
C ARG A 40 -6.80 -1.22 5.09
N ILE A 41 -5.72 -1.73 5.68
CA ILE A 41 -4.70 -0.86 6.24
C ILE A 41 -4.02 -0.04 5.14
N LEU A 42 -3.74 -0.66 4.00
CA LEU A 42 -3.13 0.05 2.88
C LEU A 42 -4.07 1.12 2.35
N ASN A 43 -5.37 0.84 2.30
CA ASN A 43 -6.33 1.84 1.88
C ASN A 43 -6.35 3.03 2.83
N ASN A 44 -6.25 2.77 4.13
CA ASN A 44 -6.19 3.84 5.10
C ASN A 44 -4.93 4.67 4.92
N ALA A 45 -3.82 4.03 4.64
CA ALA A 45 -2.58 4.75 4.39
C ALA A 45 -2.69 5.64 3.17
N LEU A 46 -3.35 5.16 2.12
CA LEU A 46 -3.56 5.97 0.93
C LEU A 46 -4.43 7.18 1.23
N GLU A 47 -5.45 6.99 2.06
CA GLU A 47 -6.31 8.11 2.45
C GLU A 47 -5.51 9.17 3.22
N VAL A 48 -4.64 8.73 4.11
CA VAL A 48 -3.81 9.66 4.85
C VAL A 48 -2.91 10.44 3.90
N LEU A 49 -2.35 9.77 2.91
CA LEU A 49 -1.52 10.45 1.94
C LEU A 49 -2.30 11.50 1.16
N ASP A 50 -3.57 11.24 0.87
CA ASP A 50 -4.38 12.19 0.14
C ASP A 50 -4.61 13.48 0.92
N GLU A 51 -4.44 13.43 2.23
CA GLU A 51 -4.59 14.63 3.05
C GLU A 51 -3.35 15.51 3.07
N TYR A 52 -2.23 15.01 2.54
CA TYR A 52 -1.03 15.80 2.47
C TYR A 52 -1.13 16.84 1.38
N ASP A 53 -0.48 17.99 1.59
CA ASP A 53 -0.53 19.05 0.64
C ASP A 53 0.37 18.85 -0.53
N TYR A 54 1.27 17.92 -0.51
CA TYR A 54 2.07 17.63 -1.69
C TYR A 54 2.72 16.26 -1.64
#